data_766d14a14f66316a28bf58b19c4d12d8
#
_entry.id   766d14a14f66316a28bf58b19c4d12d8
#
_cell.length_a   1.000
_cell.length_b   1.000
_cell.length_c   1.000
_cell.angle_alpha   90.00
_cell.angle_beta   90.00
_cell.angle_gamma   90.00
#
_symmetry.space_group_name_H-M   'P 1'
#
loop_
_entity.id
_entity.type
_entity.pdbx_description
1 polymer ?
#
loop_
_entity_poly.entity_id
_entity_poly.type
_entity_poly.pdbx_seq_one_letter_code
_entity_poly.pdbx_strand_id
1 'polypeptide(L)'
;MRSLRFLTLLTAILAAPALAHHGWGWTDGGEFTLTGTVAAADLGNPHGVLTMTVNDETWTVEVGQPWRNAQAGLTDAMLAPGAELTVEGHRSADPAQFLMKAERLVIDSQSYNLYPDRS
;
A
#
# COMPACT_ATOMS: atom_id res chain seq x y z
N MET A 1 18.29 36.39 -48.11
CA MET A 1 18.58 35.96 -46.76
C MET A 1 17.43 35.07 -46.29
N ARG A 2 17.70 33.80 -46.13
CA ARG A 2 16.70 32.85 -45.58
C ARG A 2 16.87 32.79 -44.09
N SER A 3 15.87 33.27 -43.34
CA SER A 3 15.81 33.12 -41.88
C SER A 3 15.51 31.65 -41.54
N LEU A 4 16.48 30.98 -40.97
CA LEU A 4 16.28 29.64 -40.43
C LEU A 4 15.59 29.81 -39.08
N ARG A 5 14.28 29.53 -39.03
CA ARG A 5 13.54 29.48 -37.77
C ARG A 5 13.76 28.10 -37.18
N PHE A 6 14.63 28.04 -36.18
CA PHE A 6 14.72 26.86 -35.33
C PHE A 6 13.44 26.74 -34.50
N LEU A 7 12.60 25.78 -34.85
CA LEU A 7 11.47 25.39 -34.04
C LEU A 7 12.02 24.49 -32.93
N THR A 8 12.25 25.09 -31.75
CA THR A 8 12.62 24.32 -30.58
C THR A 8 11.38 23.53 -30.13
N LEU A 9 11.38 22.23 -30.43
CA LEU A 9 10.35 21.33 -29.93
C LEU A 9 10.62 21.11 -28.44
N LEU A 10 9.88 21.83 -27.61
CA LEU A 10 9.90 21.64 -26.18
C LEU A 10 9.15 20.34 -25.87
N THR A 11 9.88 19.25 -25.75
CA THR A 11 9.33 17.98 -25.29
C THR A 11 9.04 18.14 -23.80
N ALA A 12 7.78 18.41 -23.48
CA ALA A 12 7.31 18.34 -22.11
C ALA A 12 7.36 16.87 -21.70
N ILE A 13 8.38 16.49 -20.95
CA ILE A 13 8.42 15.20 -20.28
C ILE A 13 7.39 15.31 -19.15
N LEU A 14 6.21 14.77 -19.40
CA LEU A 14 5.24 14.49 -18.35
C LEU A 14 5.85 13.39 -17.48
N ALA A 15 6.60 13.79 -16.47
CA ALA A 15 6.96 12.89 -15.39
C ALA A 15 5.65 12.47 -14.72
N ALA A 16 5.18 11.25 -14.98
CA ALA A 16 4.15 10.65 -14.15
C ALA A 16 4.65 10.73 -12.70
N PRO A 17 3.86 11.27 -11.75
CA PRO A 17 4.28 11.29 -10.37
C PRO A 17 4.58 9.86 -9.99
N ALA A 18 5.83 9.58 -9.60
CA ALA A 18 6.16 8.31 -8.98
C ALA A 18 5.31 8.25 -7.72
N LEU A 19 4.28 7.38 -7.73
CA LEU A 19 3.40 7.15 -6.59
C LEU A 19 4.17 6.33 -5.54
N ALA A 20 5.27 6.92 -5.06
CA ALA A 20 5.89 6.46 -3.85
C ALA A 20 5.05 7.00 -2.70
N HIS A 21 4.06 6.21 -2.27
CA HIS A 21 3.27 6.52 -1.08
C HIS A 21 4.13 6.31 0.16
N HIS A 22 5.12 7.21 0.35
CA HIS A 22 5.96 7.20 1.53
C HIS A 22 5.22 7.86 2.70
N GLY A 23 5.36 7.26 3.88
CA GLY A 23 4.75 7.77 5.10
C GLY A 23 3.23 7.60 5.13
N TRP A 24 2.56 8.52 5.82
CA TRP A 24 1.12 8.48 6.09
C TRP A 24 0.35 9.64 5.47
N GLY A 25 1.06 10.58 4.83
CA GLY A 25 0.47 11.84 4.35
C GLY A 25 -0.57 11.70 3.25
N TRP A 26 -0.61 10.56 2.57
CA TRP A 26 -1.58 10.28 1.52
C TRP A 26 -2.86 9.60 2.06
N THR A 27 -2.85 9.19 3.31
CA THR A 27 -4.00 8.56 3.97
C THR A 27 -4.93 9.61 4.56
N ASP A 28 -6.20 9.23 4.78
CA ASP A 28 -7.07 10.03 5.62
C ASP A 28 -6.74 9.80 7.10
N GLY A 29 -7.25 10.68 7.97
CA GLY A 29 -6.98 10.61 9.41
C GLY A 29 -7.86 9.64 10.19
N GLY A 30 -8.81 8.98 9.54
CA GLY A 30 -9.79 8.09 10.19
C GLY A 30 -9.31 6.65 10.25
N GLU A 31 -9.73 5.95 11.29
CA GLU A 31 -9.53 4.49 11.38
C GLU A 31 -10.37 3.77 10.33
N PHE A 32 -9.77 2.76 9.71
CA PHE A 32 -10.40 1.96 8.68
C PHE A 32 -10.06 0.49 8.88
N THR A 33 -11.05 -0.37 8.73
CA THR A 33 -10.90 -1.81 8.88
C THR A 33 -11.35 -2.52 7.61
N LEU A 34 -10.51 -3.43 7.12
CA LEU A 34 -10.74 -4.20 5.91
C LEU A 34 -10.56 -5.67 6.21
N THR A 35 -11.54 -6.49 5.89
CA THR A 35 -11.45 -7.95 6.02
C THR A 35 -11.58 -8.61 4.66
N GLY A 36 -10.68 -9.50 4.34
CA GLY A 36 -10.70 -10.20 3.06
C GLY A 36 -9.63 -11.26 2.95
N THR A 37 -9.37 -11.66 1.71
CA THR A 37 -8.45 -12.75 1.37
C THR A 37 -7.28 -12.20 0.57
N VAL A 38 -6.07 -12.65 0.89
CA VAL A 38 -4.88 -12.31 0.12
C VAL A 38 -4.96 -12.99 -1.25
N ALA A 39 -4.88 -12.19 -2.31
CA ALA A 39 -4.76 -12.67 -3.69
C ALA A 39 -3.30 -12.75 -4.14
N ALA A 40 -2.48 -11.81 -3.71
CA ALA A 40 -1.05 -11.76 -4.01
C ALA A 40 -0.31 -10.98 -2.92
N ALA A 41 0.96 -11.26 -2.73
CA ALA A 41 1.83 -10.55 -1.81
C ALA A 41 3.19 -10.30 -2.46
N ASP A 42 3.67 -9.07 -2.33
CA ASP A 42 5.05 -8.67 -2.58
C ASP A 42 5.60 -8.06 -1.30
N LEU A 43 6.44 -8.81 -0.60
CA LEU A 43 6.91 -8.46 0.74
C LEU A 43 8.35 -7.91 0.75
N GLY A 44 8.83 -7.48 -0.42
CA GLY A 44 10.15 -6.90 -0.59
C GLY A 44 10.27 -5.44 -0.14
N ASN A 45 11.42 -4.85 -0.44
CA ASN A 45 11.68 -3.42 -0.22
C ASN A 45 11.02 -2.57 -1.32
N PRO A 46 10.65 -1.32 -1.03
CA PRO A 46 10.84 -0.57 0.21
C PRO A 46 9.87 -0.95 1.34
N HIS A 47 8.73 -1.52 1.03
CA HIS A 47 7.74 -2.03 1.99
C HIS A 47 6.90 -3.11 1.31
N GLY A 48 6.29 -3.96 2.10
CA GLY A 48 5.40 -5.00 1.60
C GLY A 48 4.09 -4.42 1.06
N VAL A 49 3.55 -5.09 0.04
CA VAL A 49 2.26 -4.78 -0.57
C VAL A 49 1.46 -6.06 -0.71
N LEU A 50 0.25 -6.05 -0.19
CA LEU A 50 -0.74 -7.10 -0.40
C LEU A 50 -1.75 -6.65 -1.43
N THR A 51 -2.15 -7.56 -2.31
CA THR A 51 -3.37 -7.44 -3.09
C THR A 51 -4.42 -8.31 -2.43
N MET A 52 -5.52 -7.71 -2.00
CA MET A 52 -6.59 -8.42 -1.29
C MET A 52 -7.90 -8.39 -2.07
N THR A 53 -8.62 -9.47 -2.01
CA THR A 53 -10.01 -9.55 -2.48
C THR A 53 -10.93 -9.34 -1.29
N VAL A 54 -11.78 -8.32 -1.38
CA VAL A 54 -12.75 -7.94 -0.35
C VAL A 54 -14.11 -7.82 -1.01
N ASN A 55 -14.99 -8.80 -0.78
CA ASN A 55 -16.19 -8.98 -1.59
C ASN A 55 -15.78 -9.07 -3.08
N ASP A 56 -16.33 -8.27 -3.96
CA ASP A 56 -15.95 -8.23 -5.39
C ASP A 56 -14.91 -7.16 -5.72
N GLU A 57 -14.31 -6.53 -4.70
CA GLU A 57 -13.35 -5.45 -4.87
C GLU A 57 -11.92 -5.96 -4.68
N THR A 58 -10.99 -5.36 -5.44
CA THR A 58 -9.56 -5.58 -5.27
C THR A 58 -8.95 -4.39 -4.54
N TRP A 59 -8.34 -4.68 -3.39
CA TRP A 59 -7.67 -3.70 -2.55
C TRP A 59 -6.17 -3.87 -2.58
N THR A 60 -5.47 -2.74 -2.61
CA THR A 60 -4.02 -2.70 -2.37
C THR A 60 -3.79 -2.29 -0.92
N VAL A 61 -3.03 -3.10 -0.20
CA VAL A 61 -2.72 -2.88 1.22
C VAL A 61 -1.21 -2.76 1.39
N GLU A 62 -0.74 -1.59 1.80
CA GLU A 62 0.66 -1.41 2.18
C GLU A 62 0.85 -1.93 3.61
N VAL A 63 1.78 -2.85 3.76
CA VAL A 63 2.27 -3.31 5.07
C VAL A 63 3.64 -2.70 5.37
N GLY A 64 4.38 -3.21 6.32
CA GLY A 64 5.66 -2.61 6.72
C GLY A 64 6.82 -2.96 5.80
N GLN A 65 7.96 -2.30 6.03
CA GLN A 65 9.24 -2.77 5.52
C GLN A 65 9.50 -4.18 6.02
N PRO A 66 10.34 -4.98 5.31
CA PRO A 66 10.61 -6.37 5.72
C PRO A 66 11.01 -6.52 7.19
N TRP A 67 11.88 -5.64 7.70
CA TRP A 67 12.31 -5.69 9.11
C TRP A 67 11.14 -5.42 10.08
N ARG A 68 10.21 -4.53 9.70
CA ARG A 68 9.05 -4.16 10.52
C ARG A 68 8.04 -5.31 10.60
N ASN A 69 7.79 -5.95 9.48
CA ASN A 69 6.91 -7.13 9.42
C ASN A 69 7.48 -8.26 10.28
N ALA A 70 8.78 -8.52 10.15
CA ALA A 70 9.47 -9.54 10.94
C ALA A 70 9.43 -9.23 12.45
N GLN A 71 9.66 -7.97 12.83
CA GLN A 71 9.59 -7.55 14.24
C GLN A 71 8.19 -7.70 14.83
N ALA A 72 7.15 -7.49 14.02
CA ALA A 72 5.77 -7.71 14.42
C ALA A 72 5.40 -9.20 14.56
N GLY A 73 6.24 -10.10 14.07
CA GLY A 73 6.01 -11.54 14.09
C GLY A 73 5.34 -12.09 12.85
N LEU A 74 5.20 -11.30 11.79
CA LEU A 74 4.66 -11.76 10.52
C LEU A 74 5.71 -12.57 9.76
N THR A 75 5.24 -13.66 9.17
CA THR A 75 6.01 -14.46 8.21
C THR A 75 5.38 -14.40 6.83
N ASP A 76 6.16 -14.67 5.79
CA ASP A 76 5.66 -14.71 4.42
C ASP A 76 4.52 -15.73 4.26
N ALA A 77 4.62 -16.86 4.96
CA ALA A 77 3.60 -17.90 4.92
C ALA A 77 2.24 -17.43 5.46
N MET A 78 2.21 -16.54 6.44
CA MET A 78 0.97 -15.98 6.99
C MET A 78 0.24 -15.07 5.99
N LEU A 79 0.96 -14.53 5.03
CA LEU A 79 0.46 -13.60 4.01
C LEU A 79 0.41 -14.21 2.62
N ALA A 80 0.46 -15.52 2.53
CA ALA A 80 0.38 -16.24 1.26
C ALA A 80 -1.01 -16.12 0.63
N PRO A 81 -1.13 -16.24 -0.70
CA PRO A 81 -2.43 -16.26 -1.38
C PRO A 81 -3.39 -17.25 -0.73
N GLY A 82 -4.62 -16.82 -0.50
CA GLY A 82 -5.66 -17.59 0.20
C GLY A 82 -5.77 -17.31 1.69
N ALA A 83 -4.82 -16.62 2.30
CA ALA A 83 -4.90 -16.24 3.70
C ALA A 83 -6.04 -15.25 3.93
N GLU A 84 -6.87 -15.51 4.94
CA GLU A 84 -7.90 -14.59 5.40
C GLU A 84 -7.35 -13.74 6.54
N LEU A 85 -7.53 -12.44 6.45
CA LEU A 85 -7.06 -11.53 7.47
C LEU A 85 -7.89 -10.25 7.53
N THR A 86 -7.79 -9.60 8.67
CA THR A 86 -8.34 -8.25 8.89
C THR A 86 -7.19 -7.26 8.96
N VAL A 87 -7.31 -6.17 8.23
CA VAL A 87 -6.34 -5.06 8.22
C VAL A 87 -6.98 -3.88 8.92
N GLU A 88 -6.29 -3.33 9.89
CA GLU A 88 -6.67 -2.10 10.56
C GLU A 88 -5.63 -1.02 10.27
N GLY A 89 -6.08 0.15 9.92
CA GLY A 89 -5.21 1.27 9.56
C GLY A 89 -5.96 2.44 8.96
N HIS A 90 -5.41 3.01 7.89
CA HIS A 90 -5.98 4.17 7.23
C HIS A 90 -6.08 3.94 5.73
N ARG A 91 -7.24 4.26 5.16
CA ARG A 91 -7.40 4.23 3.71
C ARG A 91 -6.84 5.48 3.04
N SER A 92 -6.68 5.43 1.73
CA SER A 92 -6.35 6.61 0.92
C SER A 92 -7.35 7.75 1.18
N ALA A 93 -6.84 8.97 1.26
CA ALA A 93 -7.67 10.17 1.31
C ALA A 93 -8.52 10.36 0.05
N ASP A 94 -8.10 9.75 -1.08
CA ASP A 94 -8.92 9.65 -2.28
C ASP A 94 -9.87 8.45 -2.18
N PRO A 95 -11.18 8.67 -1.97
CA PRO A 95 -12.13 7.57 -1.78
C PRO A 95 -12.34 6.71 -3.03
N ALA A 96 -11.92 7.17 -4.21
CA ALA A 96 -11.96 6.39 -5.44
C ALA A 96 -10.87 5.31 -5.49
N GLN A 97 -9.86 5.41 -4.64
CA GLN A 97 -8.78 4.42 -4.55
C GLN A 97 -9.10 3.36 -3.50
N PHE A 98 -9.07 2.10 -3.91
CA PHE A 98 -9.10 0.94 -3.02
C PHE A 98 -7.69 0.64 -2.53
N LEU A 99 -7.21 1.51 -1.66
CA LEU A 99 -5.84 1.54 -1.17
C LEU A 99 -5.84 1.90 0.30
N MET A 100 -5.08 1.17 1.11
CA MET A 100 -4.89 1.49 2.52
C MET A 100 -3.49 1.17 2.99
N LYS A 101 -3.11 1.77 4.10
CA LYS A 101 -1.90 1.46 4.84
C LYS A 101 -2.25 0.82 6.18
N ALA A 102 -1.66 -0.35 6.42
CA ALA A 102 -1.91 -1.11 7.63
C ALA A 102 -1.11 -0.56 8.82
N GLU A 103 -1.78 -0.39 9.94
CA GLU A 103 -1.13 -0.25 11.25
C GLU A 103 -0.92 -1.61 11.89
N ARG A 104 -1.90 -2.50 11.74
CA ARG A 104 -1.87 -3.86 12.26
C ARG A 104 -2.65 -4.82 11.39
N LEU A 105 -2.29 -6.09 11.49
CA LEU A 105 -3.03 -7.18 10.89
C LEU A 105 -3.59 -8.07 11.99
N VAL A 106 -4.77 -8.61 11.79
CA VAL A 106 -5.37 -9.64 12.65
C VAL A 106 -5.54 -10.91 11.84
N ILE A 107 -4.89 -11.97 12.28
CA ILE A 107 -4.90 -13.29 11.64
C ILE A 107 -5.20 -14.33 12.71
N ASP A 108 -6.23 -15.15 12.52
CA ASP A 108 -6.65 -16.16 13.51
C ASP A 108 -6.79 -15.60 14.93
N SER A 109 -7.45 -14.45 15.04
CA SER A 109 -7.68 -13.71 16.31
C SER A 109 -6.42 -13.16 16.98
N GLN A 110 -5.26 -13.25 16.35
CA GLN A 110 -4.01 -12.68 16.84
C GLN A 110 -3.66 -11.39 16.11
N SER A 111 -3.31 -10.34 16.87
CA SER A 111 -2.89 -9.05 16.35
C SER A 111 -1.40 -9.01 16.11
N TYR A 112 -1.00 -8.50 14.95
CA TYR A 112 0.38 -8.23 14.55
C TYR A 112 0.53 -6.74 14.31
N ASN A 113 1.17 -6.06 15.25
CA ASN A 113 1.22 -4.61 15.28
C ASN A 113 2.47 -4.09 14.55
N LEU A 114 2.26 -3.53 13.35
CA LEU A 114 3.35 -3.02 12.51
C LEU A 114 3.86 -1.66 12.99
N TYR A 115 2.98 -0.86 13.56
CA TYR A 115 3.27 0.50 14.02
C TYR A 115 2.71 0.69 15.44
N PRO A 116 3.39 0.15 16.47
CA PRO A 116 2.90 0.19 17.85
C PRO A 116 2.62 1.59 18.37
N ASP A 117 3.39 2.59 17.88
CA ASP A 117 3.28 3.99 18.31
C ASP A 117 2.06 4.71 17.74
N ARG A 118 1.32 4.07 16.84
CA ARG A 118 0.15 4.66 16.17
C ARG A 118 -1.19 4.08 16.65
N SER A 119 -1.17 3.08 17.45
CA SER A 119 -2.38 2.40 17.92
C SER A 119 -2.93 3.01 19.20
#